data_689f9db5fd5dc887369f24b8d2fe1cf6
#
_entry.id   689f9db5fd5dc887369f24b8d2fe1cf6
#
_cell.length_a   1.000
_cell.length_b   1.000
_cell.length_c   1.000
_cell.angle_alpha   90.00
_cell.angle_beta   90.00
_cell.angle_gamma   90.00
#
_symmetry.space_group_name_H-M   'P 1'
#
loop_
_entity.id
_entity.type
_entity.pdbx_description
1 polymer ?
#
loop_
_entity_poly.entity_id
_entity_poly.type
_entity_poly.pdbx_seq_one_letter_code
_entity_poly.pdbx_strand_id
1 'polypeptide(L)'
;MVRLARFFPLSALSGAALLLLTSVFPLPQDASAMESVDFSQAVARALANNAYVQAAAEEATAARNDADAARGHLLPSVRFDEKFVRTTVPAEAFAFKMNQEKLLQSDFADVNNFNSPPPRNDFIGTLWFEQALFSPRAFRGYGMAKVEADAKGQDLYRRKEEAVYRVVAAVLDVVTARQFAEVAEQGVSDTREHLRIAESLEEAGMGLTSDVLRAKVAVASAEGAKVTAGNRLELARRRLALAMGEPGAPPVDVTGPPPEFPDPTPPLDNGSGTTARADLLASSLRVANAESNVELRKSAYLPEVGLAGGYQVDAEDSPFSSDNRSWKVAVGLTWNIFDGMRREAEVGKAVADRRRAEAYDRGMRDQAAFETAQAELGVKEATLRAEIARAALASAEEGVRLLKARYENRLGRMVDLLDAQTALDAARAARIRAENDVRFSRAQRLYASGGLLSQVASNDEKGKEKIR
;
A
#
# COMPACT_ATOMS: atom_id res chain seq x y z
N MET A 1 -18.70 -23.59 46.49
CA MET A 1 -19.32 -23.41 47.82
C MET A 1 -18.70 -22.23 48.51
N VAL A 2 -19.58 -21.37 49.01
CA VAL A 2 -19.46 -20.32 50.06
C VAL A 2 -18.93 -18.99 49.55
N ARG A 3 -19.77 -18.00 49.22
CA ARG A 3 -20.54 -17.01 50.02
C ARG A 3 -19.60 -16.10 50.81
N LEU A 4 -19.74 -14.78 50.90
CA LEU A 4 -20.79 -13.77 51.00
C LEU A 4 -20.07 -12.42 51.12
N ALA A 5 -20.50 -11.30 50.79
CA ALA A 5 -21.71 -10.49 50.91
C ALA A 5 -21.38 -9.11 51.52
N ARG A 6 -22.00 -8.09 50.89
CA ARG A 6 -22.65 -6.90 51.47
C ARG A 6 -21.87 -5.92 52.36
N PHE A 7 -21.92 -4.62 51.97
CA PHE A 7 -22.78 -3.66 52.66
C PHE A 7 -22.86 -2.31 51.91
N PHE A 8 -24.11 -1.90 51.62
CA PHE A 8 -24.53 -0.51 51.40
C PHE A 8 -24.77 0.16 52.77
N PRO A 9 -24.78 1.52 52.88
CA PRO A 9 -26.08 2.15 53.12
C PRO A 9 -26.38 3.38 52.24
N LEU A 10 -27.67 3.54 52.00
CA LEU A 10 -28.38 4.74 51.54
C LEU A 10 -28.47 5.81 52.66
N SER A 11 -28.46 7.08 52.23
CA SER A 11 -29.29 8.20 52.70
C SER A 11 -28.91 9.42 51.89
N ALA A 12 -29.71 10.21 51.33
CA ALA A 12 -31.07 10.67 51.32
C ALA A 12 -31.05 12.14 50.85
N LEU A 13 -31.92 12.41 49.84
CA LEU A 13 -32.78 13.59 49.67
C LEU A 13 -32.26 14.98 49.32
N SER A 14 -32.79 15.42 48.17
CA SER A 14 -33.45 16.70 47.86
C SER A 14 -32.60 17.85 47.26
N GLY A 15 -33.06 18.23 46.08
CA GLY A 15 -32.64 19.46 45.37
C GLY A 15 -33.04 19.42 43.88
N ALA A 16 -34.33 19.55 43.59
CA ALA A 16 -34.81 19.74 42.21
C ALA A 16 -34.32 21.10 41.70
N ALA A 17 -33.30 21.15 40.88
CA ALA A 17 -32.98 22.28 40.02
C ALA A 17 -33.27 21.88 38.57
N LEU A 18 -34.38 22.40 38.07
CA LEU A 18 -34.81 22.29 36.69
C LEU A 18 -33.84 23.11 35.79
N LEU A 19 -32.76 22.47 35.32
CA LEU A 19 -31.89 23.02 34.29
C LEU A 19 -32.55 22.73 32.95
N LEU A 20 -33.19 23.76 32.37
CA LEU A 20 -33.54 23.84 30.97
C LEU A 20 -32.27 23.70 30.12
N LEU A 21 -31.98 22.45 29.71
CA LEU A 21 -31.06 22.16 28.62
C LEU A 21 -31.69 22.68 27.32
N THR A 22 -31.38 23.91 26.95
CA THR A 22 -31.53 24.39 25.58
C THR A 22 -30.55 23.54 24.76
N SER A 23 -31.04 22.45 24.16
CA SER A 23 -30.35 21.77 23.08
C SER A 23 -30.17 22.76 21.93
N VAL A 24 -29.03 23.41 21.91
CA VAL A 24 -28.54 24.07 20.70
C VAL A 24 -28.28 22.94 19.70
N PHE A 25 -29.31 22.64 18.88
CA PHE A 25 -29.07 21.92 17.64
C PHE A 25 -28.04 22.74 16.87
N PRO A 26 -26.87 22.20 16.54
CA PRO A 26 -26.01 22.87 15.60
C PRO A 26 -26.82 22.96 14.30
N LEU A 27 -27.10 24.16 13.87
CA LEU A 27 -27.58 24.44 12.50
C LEU A 27 -26.61 23.70 11.57
N PRO A 28 -27.10 23.04 10.51
CA PRO A 28 -26.23 22.47 9.52
C PRO A 28 -25.32 23.61 9.02
N GLN A 29 -24.06 23.49 9.36
CA GLN A 29 -23.00 24.36 8.87
C GLN A 29 -23.09 24.38 7.35
N ASP A 30 -23.04 25.56 6.82
CA ASP A 30 -23.04 25.97 5.42
C ASP A 30 -22.59 24.89 4.45
N ALA A 31 -23.22 24.87 3.27
CA ALA A 31 -22.76 24.16 2.11
C ALA A 31 -21.24 24.35 2.02
N SER A 32 -20.48 23.38 2.55
CA SER A 32 -19.03 23.44 2.63
C SER A 32 -18.54 23.70 1.22
N ALA A 33 -17.87 24.81 1.02
CA ALA A 33 -17.21 25.14 -0.24
C ALA A 33 -16.46 23.87 -0.67
N MET A 34 -16.71 23.43 -1.92
CA MET A 34 -16.12 22.22 -2.45
C MET A 34 -14.61 22.32 -2.28
N GLU A 35 -14.02 21.36 -1.55
CA GLU A 35 -12.59 21.33 -1.32
C GLU A 35 -11.88 21.17 -2.65
N SER A 36 -10.84 21.96 -2.89
CA SER A 36 -10.04 21.89 -4.10
C SER A 36 -8.57 21.68 -3.76
N VAL A 37 -7.93 20.78 -4.49
CA VAL A 37 -6.53 20.42 -4.30
C VAL A 37 -5.75 20.60 -5.59
N ASP A 38 -4.47 20.94 -5.49
CA ASP A 38 -3.57 20.83 -6.62
C ASP A 38 -3.01 19.40 -6.75
N PHE A 39 -2.34 19.14 -7.86
CA PHE A 39 -1.77 17.82 -8.12
C PHE A 39 -0.78 17.36 -7.04
N SER A 40 0.08 18.26 -6.54
CA SER A 40 1.10 17.93 -5.55
C SER A 40 0.47 17.58 -4.20
N GLN A 41 -0.56 18.33 -3.80
CA GLN A 41 -1.34 18.06 -2.60
C GLN A 41 -2.08 16.71 -2.70
N ALA A 42 -2.68 16.41 -3.86
CA ALA A 42 -3.34 15.12 -4.08
C ALA A 42 -2.37 13.94 -3.96
N VAL A 43 -1.17 14.06 -4.51
CA VAL A 43 -0.11 13.04 -4.37
C VAL A 43 0.33 12.90 -2.91
N ALA A 44 0.58 14.01 -2.20
CA ALA A 44 0.99 13.98 -0.81
C ALA A 44 -0.06 13.30 0.09
N ARG A 45 -1.34 13.61 -0.10
CA ARG A 45 -2.45 12.96 0.61
C ARG A 45 -2.52 11.46 0.31
N ALA A 46 -2.39 11.07 -0.95
CA ALA A 46 -2.40 9.66 -1.33
C ALA A 46 -1.25 8.88 -0.69
N LEU A 47 -0.04 9.43 -0.68
CA LEU A 47 1.09 8.77 -0.05
C LEU A 47 0.96 8.66 1.47
N ALA A 48 0.23 9.59 2.12
CA ALA A 48 -0.03 9.56 3.56
C ALA A 48 -1.21 8.66 3.94
N ASN A 49 -2.31 8.72 3.19
CA ASN A 49 -3.61 8.17 3.61
C ASN A 49 -3.99 6.88 2.88
N ASN A 50 -3.33 6.52 1.78
CA ASN A 50 -3.69 5.32 1.01
C ASN A 50 -3.41 4.04 1.81
N ALA A 51 -4.46 3.27 2.10
CA ALA A 51 -4.39 2.06 2.92
C ALA A 51 -3.41 1.01 2.38
N TYR A 52 -3.25 0.89 1.05
CA TYR A 52 -2.29 -0.06 0.47
C TYR A 52 -0.84 0.38 0.64
N VAL A 53 -0.59 1.70 0.64
CA VAL A 53 0.75 2.25 0.94
C VAL A 53 1.07 2.05 2.43
N GLN A 54 0.10 2.32 3.32
CA GLN A 54 0.25 2.09 4.75
C GLN A 54 0.50 0.60 5.04
N ALA A 55 -0.28 -0.30 4.46
CA ALA A 55 -0.08 -1.74 4.62
C ALA A 55 1.33 -2.18 4.17
N ALA A 56 1.81 -1.70 3.02
CA ALA A 56 3.16 -2.01 2.55
C ALA A 56 4.26 -1.41 3.45
N ALA A 57 4.01 -0.24 4.08
CA ALA A 57 4.93 0.36 5.04
C ALA A 57 5.04 -0.49 6.32
N GLU A 58 3.91 -1.00 6.82
CA GLU A 58 3.89 -1.92 7.96
C GLU A 58 4.54 -3.28 7.61
N GLU A 59 4.32 -3.81 6.40
CA GLU A 59 5.03 -5.02 5.94
C GLU A 59 6.55 -4.81 5.90
N ALA A 60 7.02 -3.66 5.43
CA ALA A 60 8.45 -3.34 5.42
C ALA A 60 9.00 -3.17 6.85
N THR A 61 8.20 -2.62 7.76
CA THR A 61 8.55 -2.49 9.18
C THR A 61 8.58 -3.85 9.87
N ALA A 62 7.61 -4.71 9.62
CA ALA A 62 7.58 -6.09 10.12
C ALA A 62 8.82 -6.87 9.67
N ALA A 63 9.20 -6.79 8.38
CA ALA A 63 10.38 -7.47 7.87
C ALA A 63 11.70 -6.95 8.48
N ARG A 64 11.78 -5.66 8.84
CA ARG A 64 12.93 -5.12 9.60
C ARG A 64 12.99 -5.69 11.02
N ASN A 65 11.84 -5.77 11.69
CA ASN A 65 11.75 -6.38 13.01
C ASN A 65 12.09 -7.87 12.96
N ASP A 66 11.70 -8.59 11.90
CA ASP A 66 12.10 -9.98 11.69
C ASP A 66 13.62 -10.12 11.52
N ALA A 67 14.28 -9.17 10.83
CA ALA A 67 15.72 -9.13 10.73
C ALA A 67 16.40 -8.86 12.08
N ASP A 68 15.84 -7.95 12.89
CA ASP A 68 16.33 -7.69 14.25
C ASP A 68 16.12 -8.90 15.17
N ALA A 69 14.99 -9.60 15.06
CA ALA A 69 14.73 -10.84 15.78
C ALA A 69 15.72 -11.95 15.36
N ALA A 70 15.99 -12.08 14.06
CA ALA A 70 17.01 -13.00 13.56
C ALA A 70 18.42 -12.65 14.08
N ARG A 71 18.74 -11.35 14.21
CA ARG A 71 19.98 -10.90 14.86
C ARG A 71 20.04 -11.32 16.33
N GLY A 72 18.89 -11.36 17.01
CA GLY A 72 18.78 -11.81 18.40
C GLY A 72 19.35 -13.20 18.63
N HIS A 73 19.27 -14.11 17.64
CA HIS A 73 19.92 -15.44 17.74
C HIS A 73 21.46 -15.41 17.75
N LEU A 74 22.06 -14.28 17.42
CA LEU A 74 23.53 -14.06 17.50
C LEU A 74 23.94 -13.40 18.82
N LEU A 75 22.99 -12.91 19.61
CA LEU A 75 23.22 -12.23 20.87
C LEU A 75 23.05 -13.22 22.03
N PRO A 76 23.64 -12.93 23.21
CA PRO A 76 23.42 -13.74 24.40
C PRO A 76 21.94 -13.64 24.83
N SER A 77 21.38 -14.79 25.20
CA SER A 77 20.10 -14.86 25.89
C SER A 77 20.30 -15.09 27.39
N VAL A 78 19.51 -14.41 28.19
CA VAL A 78 19.48 -14.58 29.64
C VAL A 78 18.04 -14.87 30.04
N ARG A 79 17.87 -15.96 30.79
CA ARG A 79 16.56 -16.38 31.29
C ARG A 79 16.64 -16.67 32.78
N PHE A 80 15.67 -16.23 33.54
CA PHE A 80 15.47 -16.61 34.92
C PHE A 80 14.30 -17.57 35.01
N ASP A 81 14.52 -18.73 35.65
CA ASP A 81 13.50 -19.73 35.95
C ASP A 81 13.43 -19.93 37.48
N GLU A 82 12.24 -19.88 38.06
CA GLU A 82 11.99 -20.28 39.45
C GLU A 82 11.05 -21.48 39.46
N LYS A 83 11.45 -22.56 40.11
CA LYS A 83 10.72 -23.80 40.13
C LYS A 83 10.60 -24.31 41.56
N PHE A 84 9.37 -24.61 42.01
CA PHE A 84 9.15 -25.37 43.25
C PHE A 84 8.98 -26.85 42.92
N VAL A 85 9.72 -27.67 43.64
CA VAL A 85 9.64 -29.13 43.55
C VAL A 85 9.44 -29.71 44.94
N ARG A 86 8.47 -30.64 45.10
CA ARG A 86 8.32 -31.47 46.26
C ARG A 86 8.38 -32.93 45.82
N THR A 87 9.35 -33.66 46.32
CA THR A 87 9.63 -35.03 45.86
C THR A 87 9.88 -36.00 47.00
N THR A 88 9.57 -37.24 46.75
CA THR A 88 10.03 -38.43 47.55
C THR A 88 10.92 -39.33 46.71
N VAL A 89 11.27 -38.92 45.48
CA VAL A 89 12.21 -39.67 44.63
C VAL A 89 13.56 -39.69 45.31
N PRO A 90 14.12 -40.88 45.64
CA PRO A 90 15.31 -40.97 46.46
C PRO A 90 16.52 -40.16 45.99
N ALA A 91 16.82 -40.26 44.72
CA ALA A 91 17.92 -39.51 44.11
C ALA A 91 17.72 -37.99 44.14
N GLU A 92 16.50 -37.51 43.85
CA GLU A 92 16.14 -36.08 43.90
C GLU A 92 16.17 -35.55 45.33
N ALA A 93 15.52 -36.26 46.29
CA ALA A 93 15.50 -35.85 47.67
C ALA A 93 16.91 -35.73 48.29
N PHE A 94 17.84 -36.63 47.92
CA PHE A 94 19.20 -36.57 48.33
C PHE A 94 19.96 -35.40 47.64
N ALA A 95 19.76 -35.21 46.36
CA ALA A 95 20.33 -34.08 45.62
C ALA A 95 19.87 -32.72 46.16
N PHE A 96 18.61 -32.57 46.54
CA PHE A 96 18.09 -31.35 47.19
C PHE A 96 18.84 -31.06 48.50
N LYS A 97 19.05 -32.10 49.38
CA LYS A 97 19.83 -31.88 50.59
C LYS A 97 21.26 -31.44 50.31
N MET A 98 21.87 -32.01 49.26
CA MET A 98 23.23 -31.60 48.83
C MET A 98 23.27 -30.17 48.32
N ASN A 99 22.34 -29.83 47.44
CA ASN A 99 22.28 -28.49 46.85
C ASN A 99 21.94 -27.42 47.88
N GLN A 100 21.11 -27.78 48.90
CA GLN A 100 20.77 -26.94 50.03
C GLN A 100 21.80 -26.88 51.15
N GLU A 101 22.99 -27.53 50.96
CA GLU A 101 24.04 -27.64 51.96
C GLU A 101 23.60 -28.20 53.33
N LYS A 102 22.51 -29.03 53.34
CA LYS A 102 21.88 -29.61 54.53
C LYS A 102 22.25 -31.09 54.80
N LEU A 103 23.29 -31.56 54.20
CA LEU A 103 23.78 -32.93 54.34
C LEU A 103 24.50 -33.09 55.68
N LEU A 104 24.05 -34.08 56.49
CA LEU A 104 24.61 -34.38 57.79
C LEU A 104 25.21 -35.80 57.78
N GLN A 105 26.18 -36.09 58.68
CA GLN A 105 26.79 -37.42 58.80
C GLN A 105 25.71 -38.48 59.20
N SER A 106 24.69 -38.11 59.95
CA SER A 106 23.55 -38.95 60.29
C SER A 106 22.71 -39.42 59.11
N ASP A 107 22.75 -38.71 57.97
CA ASP A 107 22.02 -39.10 56.74
C ASP A 107 22.60 -40.37 56.15
N PHE A 108 23.88 -40.66 56.40
CA PHE A 108 24.59 -41.85 55.93
C PHE A 108 24.48 -43.04 56.90
N ALA A 109 23.93 -42.83 58.12
CA ALA A 109 23.86 -43.86 59.15
C ALA A 109 22.73 -44.89 58.94
N ASP A 110 21.70 -44.54 58.16
CA ASP A 110 20.56 -45.42 57.86
C ASP A 110 20.28 -45.47 56.37
N VAL A 111 20.36 -46.66 55.79
CA VAL A 111 20.08 -46.90 54.35
C VAL A 111 18.65 -46.54 53.96
N ASN A 112 17.70 -46.54 54.90
CA ASN A 112 16.32 -46.15 54.64
C ASN A 112 16.22 -44.66 54.23
N ASN A 113 17.10 -43.81 54.71
CA ASN A 113 17.19 -42.41 54.29
C ASN A 113 17.41 -42.26 52.77
N PHE A 114 18.03 -43.25 52.15
CA PHE A 114 18.25 -43.29 50.70
C PHE A 114 17.13 -44.03 49.96
N ASN A 115 16.54 -45.07 50.53
CA ASN A 115 15.56 -45.90 49.84
C ASN A 115 14.12 -45.34 49.93
N SER A 116 13.81 -44.69 51.04
CA SER A 116 12.47 -44.16 51.32
C SER A 116 12.54 -42.81 52.04
N PRO A 117 13.07 -41.76 51.39
CA PRO A 117 13.27 -40.47 52.00
C PRO A 117 11.90 -39.79 52.30
N PRO A 118 11.81 -39.02 53.38
CA PRO A 118 10.64 -38.16 53.58
C PRO A 118 10.51 -37.14 52.46
N PRO A 119 9.30 -36.63 52.21
CA PRO A 119 9.13 -35.59 51.19
C PRO A 119 10.06 -34.40 51.43
N ARG A 120 10.78 -33.98 50.37
CA ARG A 120 11.65 -32.80 50.37
C ARG A 120 11.13 -31.73 49.44
N ASN A 121 11.27 -30.49 49.89
CA ASN A 121 10.96 -29.32 49.10
C ASN A 121 12.25 -28.72 48.57
N ASP A 122 12.16 -28.11 47.37
CA ASP A 122 13.20 -27.27 46.82
C ASP A 122 12.63 -26.16 45.99
N PHE A 123 13.00 -24.94 46.26
CA PHE A 123 12.82 -23.76 45.43
C PHE A 123 14.11 -23.57 44.66
N ILE A 124 14.05 -23.79 43.33
CA ILE A 124 15.21 -23.79 42.44
C ILE A 124 15.13 -22.52 41.57
N GLY A 125 15.84 -21.48 41.96
CA GLY A 125 16.03 -20.27 41.15
C GLY A 125 17.25 -20.42 40.24
N THR A 126 17.06 -20.34 38.91
CA THR A 126 18.16 -20.47 37.96
C THR A 126 18.23 -19.27 37.02
N LEU A 127 19.36 -18.56 37.02
CA LEU A 127 19.70 -17.59 35.98
C LEU A 127 20.52 -18.28 34.90
N TRP A 128 19.95 -18.43 33.73
CA TRP A 128 20.50 -19.17 32.63
C TRP A 128 21.01 -18.23 31.54
N PHE A 129 22.21 -18.44 31.04
CA PHE A 129 22.85 -17.70 29.96
C PHE A 129 23.19 -18.63 28.82
N GLU A 130 22.85 -18.25 27.60
CA GLU A 130 23.21 -18.98 26.39
C GLU A 130 23.72 -18.03 25.31
N GLN A 131 24.78 -18.43 24.60
CA GLN A 131 25.37 -17.66 23.50
C GLN A 131 25.84 -18.60 22.41
N ALA A 132 25.40 -18.40 21.19
CA ALA A 132 25.97 -19.03 20.01
C ALA A 132 27.36 -18.44 19.74
N LEU A 133 28.42 -19.22 19.85
CA LEU A 133 29.76 -18.81 19.52
C LEU A 133 30.09 -19.02 18.04
N PHE A 134 29.63 -20.13 17.48
CA PHE A 134 29.73 -20.44 16.06
C PHE A 134 28.46 -21.16 15.62
N SER A 135 27.58 -20.41 14.90
CA SER A 135 26.39 -20.96 14.30
C SER A 135 26.25 -20.42 12.87
N PRO A 136 26.78 -21.13 11.87
CA PRO A 136 26.67 -20.75 10.47
C PRO A 136 25.21 -20.55 10.05
N ARG A 137 24.30 -21.31 10.64
CA ARG A 137 22.84 -21.20 10.42
C ARG A 137 22.30 -19.86 10.89
N ALA A 138 22.65 -19.41 12.09
CA ALA A 138 22.18 -18.15 12.64
C ALA A 138 22.72 -16.95 11.84
N PHE A 139 24.00 -16.95 11.47
CA PHE A 139 24.60 -15.90 10.65
C PHE A 139 23.93 -15.78 9.28
N ARG A 140 23.72 -16.91 8.60
CA ARG A 140 23.04 -16.90 7.28
C ARG A 140 21.56 -16.53 7.40
N GLY A 141 20.89 -17.00 8.45
CA GLY A 141 19.49 -16.64 8.74
C GLY A 141 19.30 -15.14 8.91
N TYR A 142 20.19 -14.49 9.67
CA TYR A 142 20.19 -13.03 9.81
C TYR A 142 20.43 -12.31 8.47
N GLY A 143 21.44 -12.76 7.69
CA GLY A 143 21.70 -12.20 6.37
C GLY A 143 20.50 -12.29 5.44
N MET A 144 19.81 -13.41 5.42
CA MET A 144 18.59 -13.62 4.63
C MET A 144 17.44 -12.72 5.06
N ALA A 145 17.21 -12.59 6.36
CA ALA A 145 16.17 -11.72 6.90
C ALA A 145 16.41 -10.25 6.53
N LYS A 146 17.67 -9.81 6.55
CA LYS A 146 18.06 -8.47 6.11
C LYS A 146 17.76 -8.24 4.63
N VAL A 147 18.12 -9.19 3.76
CA VAL A 147 17.84 -9.11 2.32
C VAL A 147 16.33 -9.07 2.06
N GLU A 148 15.52 -9.83 2.82
CA GLU A 148 14.06 -9.78 2.69
C GLU A 148 13.49 -8.43 3.15
N ALA A 149 14.04 -7.83 4.21
CA ALA A 149 13.66 -6.48 4.64
C ALA A 149 13.97 -5.44 3.55
N ASP A 150 15.11 -5.55 2.88
CA ASP A 150 15.47 -4.68 1.75
C ASP A 150 14.51 -4.91 0.55
N ALA A 151 14.15 -6.16 0.25
CA ALA A 151 13.16 -6.48 -0.79
C ALA A 151 11.77 -5.88 -0.49
N LYS A 152 11.30 -5.98 0.76
CA LYS A 152 10.05 -5.35 1.22
C LYS A 152 10.10 -3.82 1.15
N GLY A 153 11.28 -3.22 1.36
CA GLY A 153 11.50 -1.79 1.12
C GLY A 153 11.28 -1.40 -0.34
N GLN A 154 11.73 -2.23 -1.28
CA GLN A 154 11.49 -2.01 -2.72
C GLN A 154 10.01 -2.23 -3.09
N ASP A 155 9.34 -3.23 -2.50
CA ASP A 155 7.89 -3.41 -2.68
C ASP A 155 7.10 -2.18 -2.22
N LEU A 156 7.46 -1.59 -1.07
CA LEU A 156 6.87 -0.34 -0.59
C LEU A 156 7.08 0.81 -1.59
N TYR A 157 8.29 0.95 -2.14
CA TYR A 157 8.55 1.98 -3.14
C TYR A 157 7.65 1.80 -4.37
N ARG A 158 7.50 0.57 -4.87
CA ARG A 158 6.62 0.25 -5.99
C ARG A 158 5.14 0.54 -5.67
N ARG A 159 4.69 0.28 -4.45
CA ARG A 159 3.32 0.64 -4.01
C ARG A 159 3.09 2.14 -3.96
N LYS A 160 4.09 2.91 -3.57
CA LYS A 160 4.03 4.38 -3.65
C LYS A 160 3.91 4.86 -5.09
N GLU A 161 4.69 4.30 -6.02
CA GLU A 161 4.57 4.60 -7.46
C GLU A 161 3.18 4.28 -8.00
N GLU A 162 2.62 3.13 -7.63
CA GLU A 162 1.27 2.73 -8.03
C GLU A 162 0.20 3.70 -7.49
N ALA A 163 0.32 4.14 -6.25
CA ALA A 163 -0.57 5.14 -5.67
C ALA A 163 -0.50 6.47 -6.43
N VAL A 164 0.70 6.95 -6.73
CA VAL A 164 0.91 8.16 -7.54
C VAL A 164 0.31 8.01 -8.93
N TYR A 165 0.53 6.87 -9.59
CA TYR A 165 -0.07 6.59 -10.90
C TYR A 165 -1.60 6.64 -10.89
N ARG A 166 -2.22 6.08 -9.85
CA ARG A 166 -3.68 6.15 -9.64
C ARG A 166 -4.18 7.58 -9.42
N VAL A 167 -3.40 8.41 -8.70
CA VAL A 167 -3.72 9.84 -8.52
C VAL A 167 -3.63 10.58 -9.85
N VAL A 168 -2.59 10.33 -10.65
CA VAL A 168 -2.46 10.93 -12.01
C VAL A 168 -3.70 10.59 -12.85
N ALA A 169 -4.10 9.31 -12.88
CA ALA A 169 -5.29 8.88 -13.62
C ALA A 169 -6.57 9.60 -13.11
N ALA A 170 -6.76 9.68 -11.78
CA ALA A 170 -7.95 10.31 -11.19
C ALA A 170 -7.98 11.82 -11.42
N VAL A 171 -6.84 12.51 -11.33
CA VAL A 171 -6.74 13.96 -11.62
C VAL A 171 -7.07 14.25 -13.08
N LEU A 172 -6.51 13.48 -14.01
CA LEU A 172 -6.82 13.63 -15.44
C LEU A 172 -8.28 13.27 -15.76
N ASP A 173 -8.89 12.31 -15.04
CA ASP A 173 -10.31 11.97 -15.16
C ASP A 173 -11.20 13.16 -14.73
N VAL A 174 -10.86 13.85 -13.62
CA VAL A 174 -11.57 15.08 -13.19
C VAL A 174 -11.44 16.19 -14.22
N VAL A 175 -10.22 16.44 -14.73
CA VAL A 175 -9.97 17.47 -15.75
C VAL A 175 -10.76 17.16 -17.02
N THR A 176 -10.75 15.92 -17.49
CA THR A 176 -11.48 15.46 -18.66
C THR A 176 -13.02 15.61 -18.47
N ALA A 177 -13.52 15.16 -17.32
CA ALA A 177 -14.94 15.22 -17.01
C ALA A 177 -15.45 16.67 -16.89
N ARG A 178 -14.63 17.59 -16.35
CA ARG A 178 -14.92 19.02 -16.29
C ARG A 178 -15.02 19.61 -17.69
N GLN A 179 -14.05 19.36 -18.54
CA GLN A 179 -14.05 19.82 -19.92
C GLN A 179 -15.24 19.27 -20.71
N PHE A 180 -15.66 18.03 -20.44
CA PHE A 180 -16.90 17.47 -21.05
C PHE A 180 -18.16 18.15 -20.54
N ALA A 181 -18.22 18.53 -19.26
CA ALA A 181 -19.35 19.30 -18.73
C ALA A 181 -19.44 20.68 -19.38
N GLU A 182 -18.29 21.33 -19.63
CA GLU A 182 -18.21 22.61 -20.34
C GLU A 182 -18.69 22.47 -21.80
N VAL A 183 -18.25 21.42 -22.51
CA VAL A 183 -18.73 21.15 -23.88
C VAL A 183 -20.20 20.84 -23.92
N ALA A 184 -20.75 20.11 -22.95
CA ALA A 184 -22.18 19.82 -22.89
C ALA A 184 -23.01 21.08 -22.59
N GLU A 185 -22.52 21.99 -21.74
CA GLU A 185 -23.13 23.29 -21.50
C GLU A 185 -23.15 24.15 -22.79
N GLN A 186 -22.00 24.19 -23.49
CA GLN A 186 -21.94 24.90 -24.77
C GLN A 186 -22.88 24.29 -25.82
N GLY A 187 -23.00 22.95 -25.87
CA GLY A 187 -23.95 22.26 -26.75
C GLY A 187 -25.41 22.63 -26.48
N VAL A 188 -25.81 22.81 -25.20
CA VAL A 188 -27.12 23.33 -24.85
C VAL A 188 -27.31 24.78 -25.36
N SER A 189 -26.29 25.62 -25.19
CA SER A 189 -26.33 27.00 -25.71
C SER A 189 -26.47 27.06 -27.23
N ASP A 190 -25.67 26.27 -27.93
CA ASP A 190 -25.64 26.20 -29.40
C ASP A 190 -27.00 25.69 -29.94
N THR A 191 -27.57 24.64 -29.37
CA THR A 191 -28.87 24.09 -29.80
C THR A 191 -30.03 24.99 -29.46
N ARG A 192 -30.01 25.75 -28.38
CA ARG A 192 -31.01 26.79 -28.07
C ARG A 192 -30.97 27.94 -29.07
N GLU A 193 -29.79 28.34 -29.48
CA GLU A 193 -29.65 29.36 -30.54
C GLU A 193 -30.20 28.85 -31.88
N HIS A 194 -29.97 27.58 -32.25
CA HIS A 194 -30.59 27.00 -33.45
C HIS A 194 -32.10 26.92 -33.35
N LEU A 195 -32.66 26.62 -32.16
CA LEU A 195 -34.09 26.67 -31.92
C LEU A 195 -34.64 28.11 -32.11
N ARG A 196 -33.99 29.10 -31.51
CA ARG A 196 -34.37 30.51 -31.65
C ARG A 196 -34.42 30.99 -33.11
N ILE A 197 -33.45 30.58 -33.91
CA ILE A 197 -33.42 30.91 -35.36
C ILE A 197 -34.58 30.21 -36.07
N ALA A 198 -34.88 28.93 -35.76
CA ALA A 198 -35.99 28.22 -36.36
C ALA A 198 -37.35 28.83 -36.03
N GLU A 199 -37.58 29.21 -34.76
CA GLU A 199 -38.80 29.88 -34.31
C GLU A 199 -38.98 31.25 -34.98
N SER A 200 -37.93 32.07 -35.08
CA SER A 200 -37.96 33.35 -35.76
C SER A 200 -38.30 33.23 -37.25
N LEU A 201 -37.80 32.21 -37.94
CA LEU A 201 -38.15 31.95 -39.35
C LEU A 201 -39.59 31.44 -39.52
N GLU A 202 -40.10 30.64 -38.60
CA GLU A 202 -41.47 30.17 -38.60
C GLU A 202 -42.44 31.33 -38.38
N GLU A 203 -42.20 32.17 -37.35
CA GLU A 203 -43.01 33.36 -37.05
C GLU A 203 -43.07 34.34 -38.24
N ALA A 204 -41.97 34.45 -38.97
CA ALA A 204 -41.94 35.24 -40.22
C ALA A 204 -42.65 34.58 -41.40
N GLY A 205 -43.25 33.39 -41.22
CA GLY A 205 -43.92 32.63 -42.27
C GLY A 205 -42.96 32.04 -43.31
N MET A 206 -41.67 31.96 -42.96
CA MET A 206 -40.58 31.57 -43.85
C MET A 206 -39.88 30.29 -43.41
N GLY A 207 -40.25 29.71 -42.25
CA GLY A 207 -39.73 28.44 -41.70
C GLY A 207 -40.79 27.35 -41.68
N LEU A 208 -40.38 26.12 -41.39
CA LEU A 208 -41.23 24.96 -41.25
C LEU A 208 -41.44 24.62 -39.76
N THR A 209 -42.67 24.37 -39.33
CA THR A 209 -42.98 23.86 -37.99
C THR A 209 -42.22 22.59 -37.67
N SER A 210 -41.93 21.73 -38.67
CA SER A 210 -41.14 20.55 -38.51
C SER A 210 -39.68 20.84 -38.08
N ASP A 211 -39.09 21.97 -38.47
CA ASP A 211 -37.75 22.39 -38.13
C ASP A 211 -37.69 22.87 -36.66
N VAL A 212 -38.72 23.62 -36.22
CA VAL A 212 -38.89 23.99 -34.81
C VAL A 212 -39.01 22.77 -33.91
N LEU A 213 -39.83 21.77 -34.30
CA LEU A 213 -40.00 20.55 -33.54
C LEU A 213 -38.68 19.74 -33.46
N ARG A 214 -37.91 19.66 -34.55
CA ARG A 214 -36.59 19.04 -34.55
C ARG A 214 -35.58 19.74 -33.64
N ALA A 215 -35.54 21.07 -33.71
CA ALA A 215 -34.68 21.88 -32.84
C ALA A 215 -35.05 21.71 -31.36
N LYS A 216 -36.34 21.60 -31.00
CA LYS A 216 -36.80 21.28 -29.64
C LYS A 216 -36.29 19.91 -29.16
N VAL A 217 -36.34 18.90 -30.02
CA VAL A 217 -35.77 17.58 -29.69
C VAL A 217 -34.26 17.67 -29.50
N ALA A 218 -33.54 18.44 -30.34
CA ALA A 218 -32.08 18.62 -30.18
C ALA A 218 -31.74 19.32 -28.84
N VAL A 219 -32.49 20.35 -28.43
CA VAL A 219 -32.32 20.98 -27.10
C VAL A 219 -32.51 19.96 -25.97
N ALA A 220 -33.60 19.18 -26.00
CA ALA A 220 -33.85 18.17 -24.97
C ALA A 220 -32.73 17.11 -24.91
N SER A 221 -32.20 16.72 -26.07
CA SER A 221 -31.03 15.79 -26.14
C SER A 221 -29.76 16.40 -25.53
N ALA A 222 -29.48 17.67 -25.83
CA ALA A 222 -28.34 18.39 -25.27
C ALA A 222 -28.45 18.58 -23.75
N GLU A 223 -29.66 18.88 -23.23
CA GLU A 223 -29.92 18.95 -21.80
C GLU A 223 -29.71 17.59 -21.11
N GLY A 224 -30.09 16.47 -21.71
CA GLY A 224 -29.81 15.13 -21.25
C GLY A 224 -28.31 14.84 -21.21
N ALA A 225 -27.55 15.26 -22.24
CA ALA A 225 -26.09 15.13 -22.29
C ALA A 225 -25.40 15.94 -21.17
N LYS A 226 -25.89 17.17 -20.88
CA LYS A 226 -25.41 18.03 -19.78
C LYS A 226 -25.60 17.33 -18.41
N VAL A 227 -26.75 16.74 -18.12
CA VAL A 227 -27.00 15.99 -16.89
C VAL A 227 -26.02 14.82 -16.77
N THR A 228 -25.83 14.08 -17.86
CA THR A 228 -24.88 12.96 -17.89
C THR A 228 -23.43 13.40 -17.64
N ALA A 229 -23.00 14.50 -18.24
CA ALA A 229 -21.66 15.06 -18.05
C ALA A 229 -21.47 15.55 -16.60
N GLY A 230 -22.47 16.20 -16.00
CA GLY A 230 -22.45 16.60 -14.60
C GLY A 230 -22.27 15.42 -13.63
N ASN A 231 -23.01 14.33 -13.86
CA ASN A 231 -22.88 13.11 -13.06
C ASN A 231 -21.48 12.46 -13.21
N ARG A 232 -20.93 12.48 -14.41
CA ARG A 232 -19.56 11.97 -14.65
C ARG A 232 -18.51 12.79 -13.90
N LEU A 233 -18.64 14.11 -13.90
CA LEU A 233 -17.74 14.99 -13.15
C LEU A 233 -17.80 14.70 -11.65
N GLU A 234 -19.00 14.57 -11.10
CA GLU A 234 -19.19 14.24 -9.68
C GLU A 234 -18.56 12.87 -9.33
N LEU A 235 -18.73 11.87 -10.19
CA LEU A 235 -18.12 10.56 -10.01
C LEU A 235 -16.59 10.62 -10.10
N ALA A 236 -16.04 11.42 -11.03
CA ALA A 236 -14.58 11.59 -11.15
C ALA A 236 -13.99 12.25 -9.89
N ARG A 237 -14.66 13.25 -9.32
CA ARG A 237 -14.26 13.87 -8.04
C ARG A 237 -14.23 12.88 -6.88
N ARG A 238 -15.23 11.99 -6.79
CA ARG A 238 -15.27 10.92 -5.78
C ARG A 238 -14.15 9.89 -5.99
N ARG A 239 -13.83 9.58 -7.25
CA ARG A 239 -12.68 8.69 -7.57
C ARG A 239 -11.35 9.31 -7.15
N LEU A 240 -11.21 10.64 -7.27
CA LEU A 240 -10.04 11.35 -6.79
C LEU A 240 -9.92 11.25 -5.27
N ALA A 241 -11.00 11.48 -4.51
CA ALA A 241 -10.99 11.28 -3.06
C ALA A 241 -10.60 9.84 -2.68
N LEU A 242 -11.14 8.84 -3.40
CA LEU A 242 -10.76 7.44 -3.20
C LEU A 242 -9.27 7.20 -3.48
N ALA A 243 -8.72 7.78 -4.57
CA ALA A 243 -7.30 7.64 -4.91
C ALA A 243 -6.38 8.28 -3.87
N MET A 244 -6.82 9.38 -3.24
CA MET A 244 -6.15 10.01 -2.11
C MET A 244 -6.25 9.22 -0.80
N GLY A 245 -7.04 8.13 -0.74
CA GLY A 245 -7.24 7.35 0.47
C GLY A 245 -8.33 7.91 1.40
N GLU A 246 -9.21 8.77 0.90
CA GLU A 246 -10.25 9.47 1.66
C GLU A 246 -11.66 9.16 1.11
N PRO A 247 -12.12 7.88 1.08
CA PRO A 247 -13.34 7.48 0.40
C PRO A 247 -14.64 8.07 1.00
N GLY A 248 -14.59 8.53 2.24
CA GLY A 248 -15.71 9.18 2.93
C GLY A 248 -15.68 10.71 2.85
N ALA A 249 -14.67 11.31 2.24
CA ALA A 249 -14.57 12.76 2.10
C ALA A 249 -15.62 13.30 1.09
N PRO A 250 -16.01 14.59 1.22
CA PRO A 250 -16.77 15.27 0.18
C PRO A 250 -16.05 15.20 -1.17
N PRO A 251 -16.78 15.39 -2.29
CA PRO A 251 -16.16 15.43 -3.61
C PRO A 251 -15.09 16.52 -3.67
N VAL A 252 -13.89 16.13 -4.15
CA VAL A 252 -12.74 17.03 -4.21
C VAL A 252 -12.51 17.45 -5.66
N ASP A 253 -12.36 18.75 -5.88
CA ASP A 253 -12.04 19.29 -7.20
C ASP A 253 -10.54 19.52 -7.37
N VAL A 254 -10.09 19.63 -8.63
CA VAL A 254 -8.70 19.88 -8.98
C VAL A 254 -8.52 21.33 -9.37
N THR A 255 -7.53 22.00 -8.74
CA THR A 255 -7.10 23.37 -9.11
C THR A 255 -5.76 23.33 -9.83
N GLY A 256 -5.49 24.41 -10.56
CA GLY A 256 -4.25 24.54 -11.33
C GLY A 256 -4.25 23.80 -12.68
N PRO A 257 -3.14 23.87 -13.42
CA PRO A 257 -3.01 23.18 -14.68
C PRO A 257 -2.92 21.66 -14.48
N PRO A 258 -3.37 20.87 -15.47
CA PRO A 258 -3.20 19.41 -15.42
C PRO A 258 -1.71 19.06 -15.34
N PRO A 259 -1.33 17.92 -14.70
CA PRO A 259 0.05 17.53 -14.61
C PRO A 259 0.67 17.30 -16.00
N GLU A 260 1.83 17.89 -16.22
CA GLU A 260 2.61 17.71 -17.44
C GLU A 260 3.79 16.79 -17.17
N PHE A 261 4.02 15.85 -18.09
CA PHE A 261 5.14 14.92 -18.02
C PHE A 261 6.04 15.12 -19.23
N PRO A 262 7.37 14.98 -19.07
CA PRO A 262 8.31 15.26 -20.12
C PRO A 262 8.08 14.38 -21.35
N ASP A 263 8.35 14.94 -22.51
CA ASP A 263 8.38 14.20 -23.78
C ASP A 263 9.49 13.13 -23.74
N PRO A 264 9.25 11.96 -24.29
CA PRO A 264 10.26 10.91 -24.35
C PRO A 264 11.39 11.30 -25.31
N THR A 265 12.47 11.85 -24.78
CA THR A 265 13.70 12.07 -25.54
C THR A 265 14.93 11.82 -24.67
N PRO A 266 15.80 10.92 -25.00
CA PRO A 266 15.78 9.87 -26.04
C PRO A 266 14.94 8.63 -25.61
N PRO A 267 14.76 7.62 -26.50
CA PRO A 267 14.21 6.32 -26.08
C PRO A 267 15.01 5.82 -24.88
N LEU A 268 14.32 5.27 -23.87
CA LEU A 268 15.00 4.62 -22.75
C LEU A 268 15.91 3.55 -23.38
N ASP A 269 17.22 3.76 -23.27
CA ASP A 269 18.22 2.84 -23.78
C ASP A 269 17.91 1.43 -23.27
N ASN A 270 17.75 0.47 -24.18
CA ASN A 270 17.25 -0.89 -23.91
C ASN A 270 18.06 -1.69 -22.84
N GLY A 271 19.07 -1.09 -22.23
CA GLY A 271 19.89 -1.67 -21.19
C GLY A 271 19.81 -1.02 -19.81
N SER A 272 19.44 0.26 -19.69
CA SER A 272 19.53 1.00 -18.42
C SER A 272 18.17 1.45 -17.83
N GLY A 273 17.14 1.58 -18.66
CA GLY A 273 15.87 2.17 -18.24
C GLY A 273 14.98 1.29 -17.36
N THR A 274 15.10 -0.04 -17.46
CA THR A 274 14.32 -0.98 -16.65
C THR A 274 14.98 -1.36 -15.32
N THR A 275 16.26 -1.04 -15.14
CA THR A 275 17.00 -1.37 -13.90
C THR A 275 16.55 -0.54 -12.69
N ALA A 276 15.81 0.53 -12.89
CA ALA A 276 15.32 1.38 -11.82
C ALA A 276 13.96 0.93 -11.22
N ARG A 277 13.26 -0.02 -11.84
CA ARG A 277 11.97 -0.51 -11.32
C ARG A 277 12.16 -1.23 -9.98
N ALA A 278 11.49 -0.75 -8.97
CA ALA A 278 11.61 -1.28 -7.60
C ALA A 278 11.13 -2.74 -7.47
N ASP A 279 10.11 -3.15 -8.24
CA ASP A 279 9.63 -4.54 -8.25
C ASP A 279 10.66 -5.51 -8.85
N LEU A 280 11.46 -5.10 -9.86
CA LEU A 280 12.56 -5.89 -10.41
C LEU A 280 13.74 -5.97 -9.42
N LEU A 281 14.01 -4.88 -8.70
CA LEU A 281 15.01 -4.89 -7.61
C LEU A 281 14.57 -5.83 -6.48
N ALA A 282 13.31 -5.78 -6.06
CA ALA A 282 12.76 -6.71 -5.07
C ALA A 282 12.89 -8.18 -5.53
N SER A 283 12.58 -8.45 -6.80
CA SER A 283 12.71 -9.78 -7.40
C SER A 283 14.15 -10.28 -7.38
N SER A 284 15.12 -9.44 -7.79
CA SER A 284 16.55 -9.80 -7.78
C SER A 284 17.07 -10.07 -6.35
N LEU A 285 16.62 -9.28 -5.37
CA LEU A 285 16.94 -9.52 -3.95
C LEU A 285 16.37 -10.86 -3.47
N ARG A 286 15.17 -11.24 -3.91
CA ARG A 286 14.59 -12.57 -3.59
C ARG A 286 15.34 -13.73 -4.26
N VAL A 287 15.90 -13.53 -5.46
CA VAL A 287 16.81 -14.51 -6.08
C VAL A 287 18.06 -14.68 -5.21
N ALA A 288 18.70 -13.58 -4.81
CA ALA A 288 19.88 -13.64 -3.91
C ALA A 288 19.54 -14.26 -2.55
N ASN A 289 18.33 -14.02 -2.04
CA ASN A 289 17.85 -14.66 -0.81
C ASN A 289 17.65 -16.17 -0.99
N ALA A 290 17.09 -16.61 -2.11
CA ALA A 290 16.96 -18.04 -2.43
C ALA A 290 18.32 -18.74 -2.61
N GLU A 291 19.32 -18.05 -3.16
CA GLU A 291 20.71 -18.54 -3.23
C GLU A 291 21.31 -18.67 -1.82
N SER A 292 21.13 -17.66 -0.98
CA SER A 292 21.54 -17.70 0.43
C SER A 292 20.86 -18.83 1.20
N ASN A 293 19.60 -19.17 0.86
CA ASN A 293 18.91 -20.32 1.45
C ASN A 293 19.58 -21.67 1.09
N VAL A 294 20.10 -21.83 -0.12
CA VAL A 294 20.88 -23.03 -0.47
C VAL A 294 22.09 -23.16 0.44
N GLU A 295 22.82 -22.07 0.66
CA GLU A 295 23.97 -22.04 1.54
C GLU A 295 23.58 -22.23 3.02
N LEU A 296 22.43 -21.71 3.44
CA LEU A 296 21.85 -21.96 4.77
C LEU A 296 21.60 -23.47 4.97
N ARG A 297 21.02 -24.17 3.99
CA ARG A 297 20.81 -25.63 4.08
C ARG A 297 22.10 -26.40 4.09
N LYS A 298 23.10 -25.98 3.31
CA LYS A 298 24.44 -26.56 3.34
C LYS A 298 25.14 -26.34 4.67
N SER A 299 24.86 -25.30 5.42
CA SER A 299 25.46 -25.05 6.73
C SER A 299 25.11 -26.12 7.77
N ALA A 300 24.08 -26.94 7.54
CA ALA A 300 23.74 -28.09 8.38
C ALA A 300 24.79 -29.22 8.34
N TYR A 301 25.74 -29.18 7.41
CA TYR A 301 26.90 -30.06 7.41
C TYR A 301 28.02 -29.61 8.36
N LEU A 302 27.97 -28.39 8.86
CA LEU A 302 28.96 -27.81 9.75
C LEU A 302 28.57 -28.04 11.22
N PRO A 303 29.55 -28.16 12.15
CA PRO A 303 29.23 -28.16 13.56
C PRO A 303 28.77 -26.80 14.05
N GLU A 304 28.02 -26.80 15.14
CA GLU A 304 27.64 -25.58 15.89
C GLU A 304 28.37 -25.62 17.25
N VAL A 305 28.83 -24.44 17.70
CA VAL A 305 29.46 -24.25 19.00
C VAL A 305 28.67 -23.23 19.79
N GLY A 306 28.27 -23.62 20.99
CA GLY A 306 27.56 -22.77 21.94
C GLY A 306 28.26 -22.69 23.29
N LEU A 307 28.11 -21.56 23.95
CA LEU A 307 28.42 -21.33 25.35
C LEU A 307 27.11 -21.29 26.13
N ALA A 308 27.03 -22.08 27.20
CA ALA A 308 25.91 -22.03 28.13
C ALA A 308 26.44 -21.88 29.55
N GLY A 309 25.74 -21.13 30.38
CA GLY A 309 26.07 -20.98 31.80
C GLY A 309 24.81 -20.88 32.62
N GLY A 310 24.88 -21.39 33.84
CA GLY A 310 23.79 -21.29 34.80
C GLY A 310 24.30 -20.90 36.16
N TYR A 311 23.63 -20.00 36.82
CA TYR A 311 23.76 -19.68 38.24
C TYR A 311 22.49 -20.13 38.92
N GLN A 312 22.59 -21.08 39.85
CA GLN A 312 21.46 -21.71 40.52
C GLN A 312 21.53 -21.44 42.02
N VAL A 313 20.35 -21.21 42.57
CA VAL A 313 20.13 -21.07 44.02
C VAL A 313 19.06 -22.09 44.42
N ASP A 314 19.33 -22.85 45.49
CA ASP A 314 18.43 -23.87 46.01
C ASP A 314 18.01 -23.53 47.46
N ALA A 315 16.70 -23.56 47.75
CA ALA A 315 16.15 -23.28 49.05
C ALA A 315 14.97 -24.17 49.45
N GLU A 316 14.91 -24.63 50.71
CA GLU A 316 13.83 -25.49 51.16
C GLU A 316 12.53 -24.73 51.46
N ASP A 317 12.64 -23.49 51.98
CA ASP A 317 11.54 -22.83 52.69
C ASP A 317 11.00 -21.60 51.98
N SER A 318 11.72 -20.99 51.06
CA SER A 318 11.31 -19.73 50.46
C SER A 318 11.82 -19.57 49.00
N PRO A 319 10.98 -19.01 48.11
CA PRO A 319 11.41 -18.61 46.79
C PRO A 319 12.38 -17.43 46.84
N PHE A 320 13.19 -17.26 45.78
CA PHE A 320 14.14 -16.15 45.64
C PHE A 320 15.18 -16.03 46.76
N SER A 321 15.52 -17.15 47.39
CA SER A 321 16.58 -17.19 48.40
C SER A 321 17.91 -16.82 47.78
N SER A 322 18.86 -16.35 48.58
CA SER A 322 20.24 -16.10 48.18
C SER A 322 21.24 -17.12 48.75
N ASP A 323 20.73 -18.11 49.48
CA ASP A 323 21.49 -19.13 50.11
C ASP A 323 21.80 -20.29 49.12
N ASN A 324 22.80 -21.10 49.41
CA ASN A 324 23.09 -22.32 48.67
C ASN A 324 23.17 -22.14 47.16
N ARG A 325 24.26 -21.57 46.71
CA ARG A 325 24.46 -21.17 45.30
C ARG A 325 25.49 -22.07 44.60
N SER A 326 25.15 -22.39 43.38
CA SER A 326 26.02 -23.14 42.50
C SER A 326 26.09 -22.49 41.12
N TRP A 327 27.13 -22.76 40.36
CA TRP A 327 27.24 -22.29 39.00
C TRP A 327 27.86 -23.36 38.11
N LYS A 328 27.51 -23.29 36.83
CA LYS A 328 28.14 -24.12 35.80
C LYS A 328 28.33 -23.30 34.53
N VAL A 329 29.43 -23.53 33.84
CA VAL A 329 29.67 -22.99 32.50
C VAL A 329 30.11 -24.17 31.63
N ALA A 330 29.56 -24.25 30.43
CA ALA A 330 29.87 -25.30 29.47
C ALA A 330 30.02 -24.71 28.06
N VAL A 331 31.01 -25.18 27.34
CA VAL A 331 31.12 -24.99 25.89
C VAL A 331 30.74 -26.31 25.24
N GLY A 332 29.73 -26.30 24.42
CA GLY A 332 29.24 -27.48 23.72
C GLY A 332 29.49 -27.37 22.21
N LEU A 333 29.96 -28.46 21.59
CA LEU A 333 30.00 -28.62 20.15
C LEU A 333 28.97 -29.67 19.76
N THR A 334 28.06 -29.30 18.87
CA THR A 334 27.04 -30.19 18.32
C THR A 334 27.30 -30.37 16.83
N TRP A 335 27.48 -31.61 16.40
CA TRP A 335 27.66 -31.94 15.00
C TRP A 335 26.80 -33.13 14.62
N ASN A 336 25.86 -32.90 13.74
CA ASN A 336 25.01 -33.96 13.24
C ASN A 336 25.70 -34.65 12.06
N ILE A 337 26.30 -35.81 12.29
CA ILE A 337 27.10 -36.53 11.26
C ILE A 337 26.18 -37.21 10.25
N PHE A 338 25.07 -37.81 10.67
CA PHE A 338 24.10 -38.49 9.82
C PHE A 338 22.69 -38.26 10.33
N ASP A 339 21.77 -37.89 9.44
CA ASP A 339 20.39 -37.55 9.75
C ASP A 339 19.35 -38.25 8.83
N GLY A 340 19.76 -39.39 8.26
CA GLY A 340 18.89 -40.18 7.37
C GLY A 340 18.66 -39.54 6.00
N MET A 341 19.64 -38.83 5.44
CA MET A 341 19.60 -38.15 4.13
C MET A 341 18.63 -36.95 4.07
N ARG A 342 18.22 -36.47 5.22
CA ARG A 342 17.29 -35.29 5.27
C ARG A 342 17.95 -34.02 4.75
N ARG A 343 19.22 -33.77 5.09
CA ARG A 343 19.99 -32.60 4.64
C ARG A 343 20.10 -32.54 3.12
N GLU A 344 20.37 -33.66 2.48
CA GLU A 344 20.48 -33.79 1.02
C GLU A 344 19.16 -33.41 0.34
N ALA A 345 18.04 -33.90 0.89
CA ALA A 345 16.71 -33.57 0.40
C ALA A 345 16.37 -32.07 0.62
N GLU A 346 16.74 -31.50 1.78
CA GLU A 346 16.55 -30.08 2.06
C GLU A 346 17.42 -29.18 1.15
N VAL A 347 18.64 -29.54 0.87
CA VAL A 347 19.50 -28.86 -0.12
C VAL A 347 18.92 -28.98 -1.52
N GLY A 348 18.46 -30.17 -1.92
CA GLY A 348 17.79 -30.38 -3.21
C GLY A 348 16.54 -29.50 -3.36
N LYS A 349 15.72 -29.41 -2.31
CA LYS A 349 14.57 -28.50 -2.26
C LYS A 349 15.00 -27.03 -2.43
N ALA A 350 16.00 -26.57 -1.67
CA ALA A 350 16.47 -25.19 -1.76
C ALA A 350 17.02 -24.83 -3.16
N VAL A 351 17.69 -25.77 -3.84
CA VAL A 351 18.14 -25.61 -5.23
C VAL A 351 16.94 -25.47 -6.18
N ALA A 352 15.89 -26.24 -5.98
CA ALA A 352 14.67 -26.13 -6.77
C ALA A 352 13.95 -24.77 -6.52
N ASP A 353 13.90 -24.32 -5.26
CA ASP A 353 13.34 -23.03 -4.86
C ASP A 353 14.13 -21.86 -5.48
N ARG A 354 15.47 -21.93 -5.53
CA ARG A 354 16.31 -20.96 -6.22
C ARG A 354 15.99 -20.89 -7.70
N ARG A 355 15.93 -22.05 -8.39
CA ARG A 355 15.58 -22.09 -9.83
C ARG A 355 14.19 -21.53 -10.10
N ARG A 356 13.23 -21.74 -9.18
CA ARG A 356 11.92 -21.13 -9.23
C ARG A 356 11.98 -19.62 -9.13
N ALA A 357 12.75 -19.06 -8.17
CA ALA A 357 12.94 -17.63 -8.01
C ALA A 357 13.59 -17.00 -9.25
N GLU A 358 14.62 -17.63 -9.83
CA GLU A 358 15.26 -17.21 -11.06
C GLU A 358 14.29 -17.19 -12.27
N ALA A 359 13.40 -18.19 -12.34
CA ALA A 359 12.39 -18.23 -13.39
C ALA A 359 11.34 -17.12 -13.24
N TYR A 360 10.89 -16.84 -12.02
CA TYR A 360 10.00 -15.71 -11.74
C TYR A 360 10.65 -14.36 -12.06
N ASP A 361 11.92 -14.16 -11.69
CA ASP A 361 12.65 -12.92 -12.00
C ASP A 361 12.76 -12.70 -13.51
N ARG A 362 13.09 -13.76 -14.29
CA ARG A 362 13.07 -13.66 -15.75
C ARG A 362 11.69 -13.27 -16.28
N GLY A 363 10.64 -13.95 -15.84
CA GLY A 363 9.29 -13.62 -16.26
C GLY A 363 8.86 -12.19 -15.92
N MET A 364 9.25 -11.68 -14.75
CA MET A 364 9.00 -10.28 -14.38
C MET A 364 9.77 -9.29 -15.26
N ARG A 365 11.02 -9.60 -15.64
CA ARG A 365 11.81 -8.77 -16.55
C ARG A 365 11.22 -8.75 -17.95
N ASP A 366 10.80 -9.91 -18.46
CA ASP A 366 10.13 -10.02 -19.77
C ASP A 366 8.83 -9.22 -19.78
N GLN A 367 8.03 -9.32 -18.72
CA GLN A 367 6.80 -8.54 -18.56
C GLN A 367 7.08 -7.03 -18.50
N ALA A 368 8.10 -6.61 -17.75
CA ALA A 368 8.49 -5.21 -17.65
C ALA A 368 8.98 -4.63 -18.99
N ALA A 369 9.72 -5.41 -19.76
CA ALA A 369 10.15 -5.03 -21.11
C ALA A 369 8.94 -4.86 -22.04
N PHE A 370 7.98 -5.77 -21.98
CA PHE A 370 6.73 -5.66 -22.75
C PHE A 370 5.93 -4.42 -22.34
N GLU A 371 5.73 -4.17 -21.04
CA GLU A 371 5.00 -3.01 -20.52
C GLU A 371 5.66 -1.68 -20.96
N THR A 372 6.98 -1.63 -20.95
CA THR A 372 7.73 -0.45 -21.41
C THR A 372 7.53 -0.22 -22.89
N ALA A 373 7.66 -1.26 -23.72
CA ALA A 373 7.41 -1.17 -25.17
C ALA A 373 5.96 -0.78 -25.47
N GLN A 374 4.99 -1.34 -24.75
CA GLN A 374 3.58 -0.99 -24.88
C GLN A 374 3.33 0.49 -24.52
N ALA A 375 3.94 0.98 -23.45
CA ALA A 375 3.80 2.37 -23.03
C ALA A 375 4.42 3.35 -24.04
N GLU A 376 5.55 3.00 -24.65
CA GLU A 376 6.17 3.81 -25.72
C GLU A 376 5.31 3.89 -26.98
N LEU A 377 4.72 2.76 -27.41
CA LEU A 377 3.76 2.76 -28.52
C LEU A 377 2.50 3.56 -28.17
N GLY A 378 2.04 3.48 -26.92
CA GLY A 378 0.90 4.24 -26.41
C GLY A 378 1.13 5.75 -26.50
N VAL A 379 2.32 6.26 -26.17
CA VAL A 379 2.65 7.68 -26.31
C VAL A 379 2.61 8.11 -27.77
N LYS A 380 3.20 7.33 -28.68
CA LYS A 380 3.19 7.63 -30.12
C LYS A 380 1.75 7.68 -30.66
N GLU A 381 0.95 6.68 -30.34
CA GLU A 381 -0.45 6.61 -30.75
C GLU A 381 -1.27 7.79 -30.22
N ALA A 382 -1.16 8.10 -28.91
CA ALA A 382 -1.88 9.21 -28.30
C ALA A 382 -1.50 10.56 -28.93
N THR A 383 -0.22 10.79 -29.23
CA THR A 383 0.26 12.01 -29.87
C THR A 383 -0.35 12.19 -31.27
N LEU A 384 -0.32 11.15 -32.10
CA LEU A 384 -0.91 11.19 -33.44
C LEU A 384 -2.44 11.39 -33.39
N ARG A 385 -3.13 10.70 -32.45
CA ARG A 385 -4.57 10.90 -32.27
C ARG A 385 -4.90 12.33 -31.86
N ALA A 386 -4.08 12.97 -31.02
CA ALA A 386 -4.29 14.36 -30.64
C ALA A 386 -4.15 15.32 -31.83
N GLU A 387 -3.20 15.09 -32.73
CA GLU A 387 -3.06 15.88 -33.98
C GLU A 387 -4.29 15.71 -34.89
N ILE A 388 -4.70 14.46 -35.12
CA ILE A 388 -5.91 14.15 -35.92
C ILE A 388 -7.15 14.79 -35.33
N ALA A 389 -7.34 14.70 -34.00
CA ALA A 389 -8.51 15.26 -33.33
C ALA A 389 -8.56 16.81 -33.42
N ARG A 390 -7.40 17.49 -33.35
CA ARG A 390 -7.34 18.94 -33.56
C ARG A 390 -7.73 19.34 -34.98
N ALA A 391 -7.25 18.63 -35.99
CA ALA A 391 -7.60 18.89 -37.40
C ALA A 391 -9.11 18.62 -37.64
N ALA A 392 -9.65 17.55 -37.08
CA ALA A 392 -11.07 17.22 -37.17
C ALA A 392 -11.94 18.31 -36.52
N LEU A 393 -11.54 18.82 -35.35
CA LEU A 393 -12.25 19.90 -34.67
C LEU A 393 -12.31 21.17 -35.54
N ALA A 394 -11.17 21.62 -36.10
CA ALA A 394 -11.15 22.80 -36.96
C ALA A 394 -12.06 22.65 -38.19
N SER A 395 -12.13 21.45 -38.77
CA SER A 395 -13.03 21.17 -39.90
C SER A 395 -14.52 21.15 -39.47
N ALA A 396 -14.84 20.65 -38.28
CA ALA A 396 -16.19 20.59 -37.75
C ALA A 396 -16.70 22.00 -37.38
N GLU A 397 -15.84 22.84 -36.78
CA GLU A 397 -16.16 24.27 -36.48
C GLU A 397 -16.51 25.05 -37.73
N GLU A 398 -15.73 24.93 -38.81
CA GLU A 398 -15.98 25.57 -40.07
C GLU A 398 -17.25 25.00 -40.74
N GLY A 399 -17.48 23.70 -40.64
CA GLY A 399 -18.69 23.04 -41.14
C GLY A 399 -19.98 23.62 -40.52
N VAL A 400 -20.01 23.74 -39.19
CA VAL A 400 -21.15 24.37 -38.50
C VAL A 400 -21.32 25.82 -38.91
N ARG A 401 -20.22 26.59 -38.98
CA ARG A 401 -20.28 28.02 -39.39
C ARG A 401 -20.90 28.17 -40.76
N LEU A 402 -20.50 27.38 -41.74
CA LEU A 402 -21.04 27.44 -43.09
C LEU A 402 -22.48 27.01 -43.18
N LEU A 403 -22.87 25.89 -42.51
CA LEU A 403 -24.24 25.40 -42.55
C LEU A 403 -25.19 26.27 -41.79
N LYS A 404 -24.78 26.90 -40.67
CA LYS A 404 -25.55 27.92 -39.97
C LYS A 404 -25.87 29.11 -40.89
N ALA A 405 -24.87 29.66 -41.58
CA ALA A 405 -25.04 30.78 -42.52
C ALA A 405 -25.96 30.41 -43.70
N ARG A 406 -25.88 29.19 -44.21
CA ARG A 406 -26.76 28.69 -45.28
C ARG A 406 -28.20 28.55 -44.80
N TYR A 407 -28.42 28.04 -43.59
CA TYR A 407 -29.76 27.89 -42.99
C TYR A 407 -30.40 29.26 -42.74
N GLU A 408 -29.70 30.21 -42.16
CA GLU A 408 -30.13 31.58 -41.94
C GLU A 408 -30.56 32.29 -43.27
N ASN A 409 -29.83 32.00 -44.37
CA ASN A 409 -30.14 32.50 -45.72
C ASN A 409 -31.13 31.61 -46.49
N ARG A 410 -31.75 30.60 -45.87
CA ARG A 410 -32.70 29.62 -46.49
C ARG A 410 -32.10 28.78 -47.63
N LEU A 411 -30.83 28.63 -47.66
CA LEU A 411 -30.08 27.81 -48.63
C LEU A 411 -29.68 26.43 -48.10
N GLY A 412 -30.07 26.12 -46.86
CA GLY A 412 -29.77 24.84 -46.17
C GLY A 412 -30.97 24.32 -45.38
N ARG A 413 -30.95 23.05 -44.98
CA ARG A 413 -31.99 22.42 -44.17
C ARG A 413 -31.55 22.42 -42.68
N MET A 414 -32.50 22.48 -41.76
CA MET A 414 -32.25 22.39 -40.32
C MET A 414 -31.55 21.09 -39.96
N VAL A 415 -31.88 19.97 -40.60
CA VAL A 415 -31.25 18.67 -40.32
C VAL A 415 -29.74 18.69 -40.59
N ASP A 416 -29.32 19.35 -41.69
CA ASP A 416 -27.90 19.45 -42.04
C ASP A 416 -27.11 20.27 -40.99
N LEU A 417 -27.73 21.30 -40.44
CA LEU A 417 -27.16 22.11 -39.34
C LEU A 417 -27.05 21.30 -38.04
N LEU A 418 -28.10 20.57 -37.65
CA LEU A 418 -28.11 19.76 -36.43
C LEU A 418 -27.16 18.60 -36.52
N ASP A 419 -26.99 17.97 -37.68
CA ASP A 419 -26.01 16.92 -37.93
C ASP A 419 -24.57 17.47 -37.80
N ALA A 420 -24.30 18.65 -38.35
CA ALA A 420 -23.02 19.31 -38.20
C ALA A 420 -22.73 19.72 -36.75
N GLN A 421 -23.74 20.17 -35.98
CA GLN A 421 -23.60 20.48 -34.57
C GLN A 421 -23.24 19.22 -33.77
N THR A 422 -23.90 18.10 -34.04
CA THR A 422 -23.56 16.80 -33.43
C THR A 422 -22.13 16.38 -33.74
N ALA A 423 -21.67 16.55 -34.97
CA ALA A 423 -20.29 16.28 -35.39
C ALA A 423 -19.28 17.20 -34.66
N LEU A 424 -19.61 18.48 -34.48
CA LEU A 424 -18.79 19.44 -33.74
C LEU A 424 -18.63 19.02 -32.26
N ASP A 425 -19.74 18.68 -31.59
CA ASP A 425 -19.71 18.26 -30.20
C ASP A 425 -18.89 16.96 -30.02
N ALA A 426 -19.02 16.02 -30.94
CA ALA A 426 -18.21 14.82 -31.00
C ALA A 426 -16.71 15.14 -31.20
N ALA A 427 -16.38 16.08 -32.12
CA ALA A 427 -15.00 16.50 -32.36
C ALA A 427 -14.38 17.24 -31.15
N ARG A 428 -15.15 18.12 -30.46
CA ARG A 428 -14.73 18.76 -29.20
C ARG A 428 -14.40 17.69 -28.13
N ALA A 429 -15.28 16.72 -27.94
CA ALA A 429 -15.07 15.63 -27.00
C ALA A 429 -13.85 14.75 -27.38
N ALA A 430 -13.66 14.47 -28.67
CA ALA A 430 -12.52 13.68 -29.16
C ALA A 430 -11.18 14.40 -28.90
N ARG A 431 -11.12 15.73 -29.15
CA ARG A 431 -9.92 16.52 -28.84
C ARG A 431 -9.56 16.49 -27.36
N ILE A 432 -10.54 16.73 -26.48
CA ILE A 432 -10.34 16.71 -25.02
C ILE A 432 -9.76 15.37 -24.58
N ARG A 433 -10.36 14.26 -25.03
CA ARG A 433 -9.84 12.92 -24.72
C ARG A 433 -8.41 12.73 -25.20
N ALA A 434 -8.15 13.03 -26.47
CA ALA A 434 -6.85 12.80 -27.10
C ALA A 434 -5.72 13.62 -26.42
N GLU A 435 -5.99 14.87 -26.01
CA GLU A 435 -5.01 15.68 -25.28
C GLU A 435 -4.72 15.14 -23.87
N ASN A 436 -5.73 14.66 -23.15
CA ASN A 436 -5.54 14.05 -21.84
C ASN A 436 -4.94 12.66 -21.94
N ASP A 437 -5.22 11.89 -22.99
CA ASP A 437 -4.59 10.59 -23.29
C ASP A 437 -3.08 10.74 -23.51
N VAL A 438 -2.61 11.84 -24.14
CA VAL A 438 -1.17 12.14 -24.26
C VAL A 438 -0.54 12.31 -22.88
N ARG A 439 -1.16 13.08 -21.99
CA ARG A 439 -0.64 13.26 -20.61
C ARG A 439 -0.60 11.95 -19.84
N PHE A 440 -1.68 11.19 -19.93
CA PHE A 440 -1.78 9.89 -19.26
C PHE A 440 -0.75 8.87 -19.79
N SER A 441 -0.58 8.75 -21.12
CA SER A 441 0.37 7.80 -21.70
C SER A 441 1.83 8.17 -21.38
N ARG A 442 2.17 9.46 -21.25
CA ARG A 442 3.49 9.88 -20.76
C ARG A 442 3.71 9.48 -19.29
N ALA A 443 2.70 9.65 -18.43
CA ALA A 443 2.77 9.18 -17.04
C ALA A 443 2.88 7.65 -16.97
N GLN A 444 2.13 6.93 -17.81
CA GLN A 444 2.19 5.47 -17.92
C GLN A 444 3.59 4.98 -18.32
N ARG A 445 4.24 5.67 -19.26
CA ARG A 445 5.62 5.36 -19.64
C ARG A 445 6.60 5.53 -18.47
N LEU A 446 6.48 6.63 -17.72
CA LEU A 446 7.30 6.83 -16.51
C LEU A 446 7.04 5.75 -15.45
N TYR A 447 5.78 5.35 -15.26
CA TYR A 447 5.43 4.26 -14.35
C TYR A 447 5.99 2.91 -14.81
N ALA A 448 5.92 2.62 -16.12
CA ALA A 448 6.46 1.40 -16.71
C ALA A 448 7.99 1.30 -16.58
N SER A 449 8.70 2.43 -16.59
CA SER A 449 10.15 2.50 -16.39
C SER A 449 10.59 2.63 -14.93
N GLY A 450 9.66 2.85 -13.97
CA GLY A 450 9.98 3.04 -12.55
C GLY A 450 10.44 4.46 -12.19
N GLY A 451 10.19 5.44 -13.06
CA GLY A 451 10.62 6.83 -12.88
C GLY A 451 9.53 7.81 -12.44
N LEU A 452 8.28 7.34 -12.25
CA LEU A 452 7.16 8.24 -12.01
C LEU A 452 7.27 9.00 -10.69
N LEU A 453 7.58 8.32 -9.61
CA LEU A 453 7.66 8.92 -8.27
C LEU A 453 8.79 9.94 -8.18
N SER A 454 9.96 9.64 -8.74
CA SER A 454 11.11 10.55 -8.77
C SER A 454 10.82 11.81 -9.61
N GLN A 455 10.15 11.66 -10.76
CA GLN A 455 9.75 12.78 -11.61
C GLN A 455 8.76 13.71 -10.92
N VAL A 456 7.77 13.15 -10.22
CA VAL A 456 6.77 13.94 -9.47
C VAL A 456 7.45 14.70 -8.32
N ALA A 457 8.35 14.06 -7.57
CA ALA A 457 9.11 14.71 -6.51
C ALA A 457 9.97 15.88 -7.03
N SER A 458 10.65 15.70 -8.18
CA SER A 458 11.47 16.77 -8.79
C SER A 458 10.65 17.96 -9.28
N ASN A 459 9.44 17.72 -9.77
CA ASN A 459 8.52 18.77 -10.20
C ASN A 459 8.00 19.61 -9.01
N ASP A 460 7.74 18.97 -7.86
CA ASP A 460 7.32 19.67 -6.63
C ASP A 460 8.43 20.60 -6.09
N GLU A 461 9.69 20.17 -6.13
CA GLU A 461 10.83 21.02 -5.75
C GLU A 461 10.99 22.26 -6.66
N LYS A 462 10.92 22.06 -7.97
CA LYS A 462 10.96 23.16 -8.94
C LYS A 462 9.78 24.12 -8.84
N GLY A 463 8.60 23.62 -8.48
CA GLY A 463 7.42 24.43 -8.20
C GLY A 463 7.63 25.35 -6.98
N LYS A 464 8.21 24.82 -5.90
CA LYS A 464 8.52 25.58 -4.67
C LYS A 464 9.63 26.63 -4.89
N GLU A 465 10.58 26.38 -5.77
CA GLU A 465 11.68 27.30 -6.09
C GLU A 465 11.24 28.49 -6.97
N LYS A 466 10.20 28.32 -7.80
CA LYS A 466 9.60 29.39 -8.62
C LYS A 466 8.71 30.35 -7.82
N ILE A 467 8.32 29.99 -6.60
CA ILE A 467 7.42 30.80 -5.74
C ILE A 467 8.23 31.55 -4.66
N ARG A 468 9.52 31.25 -4.53
CA ARG A 468 10.49 32.02 -3.74
C ARG A 468 11.19 33.06 -4.58
#